data_b547669c73002fe214363ab507a4ab13
#
_entry.id   b547669c73002fe214363ab507a4ab13
#
_cell.length_a   1.000
_cell.length_b   1.000
_cell.length_c   1.000
_cell.angle_alpha   90.00
_cell.angle_beta   90.00
_cell.angle_gamma   90.00
#
_symmetry.space_group_name_H-M   'P 1'
#
loop_
_entity.id
_entity.type
_entity.pdbx_description
1 polymer ?
#
loop_
_entity_poly.entity_id
_entity_poly.type
_entity_poly.pdbx_seq_one_letter_code
_entity_poly.pdbx_strand_id
1 'polypeptide(L)'
;LERGFNFIFMIHYTCYKNPNDVSADTERQIADFLFQHLDQYGDARTDIQKCLDYALYRDGKSGGILLTAKDEEKMVGAVIINFTGMKGYIPENILVYIAAHQDYRGKGIGKKLMEMALENTEGNIALHVEPDNPAKKLYEKMGFTNKYLEMRWNR
;
A
#
# COMPACT_ATOMS: atom_id res chain seq x y z
N LEU A 1 37.16 -0.95 -21.24
CA LEU A 1 36.82 -0.46 -19.89
C LEU A 1 35.45 0.20 -19.96
N GLU A 2 34.38 -0.60 -19.93
CA GLU A 2 33.02 -0.10 -19.78
C GLU A 2 32.86 0.35 -18.33
N ARG A 3 32.81 1.66 -18.13
CA ARG A 3 32.35 2.23 -16.87
C ARG A 3 30.85 2.00 -16.82
N GLY A 4 30.40 1.03 -16.03
CA GLY A 4 28.99 0.84 -15.72
C GLY A 4 28.46 2.13 -15.09
N PHE A 5 27.56 2.80 -15.78
CA PHE A 5 26.76 3.87 -15.20
C PHE A 5 25.85 3.22 -14.17
N ASN A 6 26.23 3.31 -12.91
CA ASN A 6 25.29 3.07 -11.81
C ASN A 6 24.24 4.19 -11.88
N PHE A 7 23.09 3.90 -12.49
CA PHE A 7 21.92 4.74 -12.38
C PHE A 7 21.46 4.67 -10.91
N ILE A 8 21.79 5.69 -10.13
CA ILE A 8 21.20 5.89 -8.81
C ILE A 8 19.78 6.38 -9.07
N PHE A 9 18.80 5.48 -8.95
CA PHE A 9 17.40 5.86 -8.99
C PHE A 9 17.07 6.66 -7.74
N MET A 10 16.72 7.94 -7.92
CA MET A 10 16.24 8.76 -6.81
C MET A 10 14.71 8.61 -6.73
N ILE A 11 14.27 7.75 -5.81
CA ILE A 11 12.84 7.52 -5.59
C ILE A 11 12.29 8.58 -4.63
N HIS A 12 11.23 9.26 -5.04
CA HIS A 12 10.50 10.21 -4.20
C HIS A 12 9.32 9.52 -3.54
N TYR A 13 9.30 9.56 -2.22
CA TYR A 13 8.23 9.00 -1.40
C TYR A 13 7.34 10.10 -0.85
N THR A 14 6.03 9.91 -0.91
CA THR A 14 5.05 10.87 -0.37
C THR A 14 4.04 10.15 0.51
N CYS A 15 3.71 10.75 1.64
CA CYS A 15 2.62 10.32 2.52
C CYS A 15 1.50 11.36 2.47
N TYR A 16 0.31 10.94 2.07
CA TYR A 16 -0.89 11.77 2.02
C TYR A 16 -1.77 11.44 3.22
N LYS A 17 -1.82 12.36 4.19
CA LYS A 17 -2.68 12.28 5.39
C LYS A 17 -3.94 13.14 5.25
N ASN A 18 -3.90 14.13 4.37
CA ASN A 18 -5.03 15.02 4.11
C ASN A 18 -5.58 14.72 2.71
N PRO A 19 -6.87 14.37 2.58
CA PRO A 19 -7.45 14.07 1.29
C PRO A 19 -7.39 15.25 0.30
N ASN A 20 -7.35 16.49 0.81
CA ASN A 20 -7.23 17.67 -0.03
C ASN A 20 -5.87 17.82 -0.74
N ASP A 21 -4.85 17.10 -0.27
CA ASP A 21 -3.52 17.09 -0.89
C ASP A 21 -3.43 16.09 -2.06
N VAL A 22 -4.46 15.26 -2.25
CA VAL A 22 -4.51 14.24 -3.30
C VAL A 22 -5.26 14.81 -4.50
N SER A 23 -4.53 15.08 -5.58
CA SER A 23 -5.16 15.50 -6.84
C SER A 23 -5.93 14.35 -7.49
N ALA A 24 -6.91 14.67 -8.34
CA ALA A 24 -7.65 13.68 -9.12
C ALA A 24 -6.70 12.83 -10.00
N ASP A 25 -5.63 13.42 -10.49
CA ASP A 25 -4.61 12.71 -11.27
C ASP A 25 -3.81 11.72 -10.41
N THR A 26 -3.38 12.12 -9.23
CA THR A 26 -2.69 11.24 -8.26
C THR A 26 -3.59 10.07 -7.86
N GLU A 27 -4.85 10.34 -7.56
CA GLU A 27 -5.83 9.31 -7.23
C GLU A 27 -5.96 8.28 -8.35
N ARG A 28 -6.13 8.74 -9.59
CA ARG A 28 -6.21 7.86 -10.76
C ARG A 28 -4.91 7.05 -10.94
N GLN A 29 -3.75 7.67 -10.81
CA GLN A 29 -2.46 7.00 -10.91
C GLN A 29 -2.31 5.89 -9.88
N ILE A 30 -2.69 6.13 -8.63
CA ILE A 30 -2.64 5.12 -7.55
C ILE A 30 -3.53 3.93 -7.91
N ALA A 31 -4.76 4.19 -8.30
CA ALA A 31 -5.71 3.13 -8.61
C ALA A 31 -5.29 2.30 -9.82
N ASP A 32 -4.85 2.94 -10.89
CA ASP A 32 -4.37 2.25 -12.10
C ASP A 32 -3.09 1.46 -11.82
N PHE A 33 -2.18 2.03 -11.03
CA PHE A 33 -0.95 1.37 -10.62
C PHE A 33 -1.22 0.10 -9.82
N LEU A 34 -2.06 0.18 -8.80
CA LEU A 34 -2.42 -0.98 -7.99
C LEU A 34 -3.13 -2.05 -8.80
N PHE A 35 -4.06 -1.66 -9.66
CA PHE A 35 -4.73 -2.60 -10.55
C PHE A 35 -3.75 -3.35 -11.45
N GLN A 36 -2.74 -2.67 -11.96
CA GLN A 36 -1.73 -3.26 -12.86
C GLN A 36 -0.71 -4.12 -12.10
N HIS A 37 -0.26 -3.71 -10.91
CA HIS A 37 0.93 -4.27 -10.25
C HIS A 37 0.66 -5.18 -9.05
N LEU A 38 -0.59 -5.34 -8.63
CA LEU A 38 -0.97 -6.34 -7.63
C LEU A 38 -0.99 -7.76 -8.21
N ASP A 39 -0.92 -7.90 -9.53
CA ASP A 39 -0.94 -9.17 -10.26
C ASP A 39 -2.15 -10.03 -9.86
N GLN A 40 -1.95 -11.32 -9.62
CA GLN A 40 -3.01 -12.25 -9.20
C GLN A 40 -3.54 -12.00 -7.78
N TYR A 41 -2.86 -11.20 -6.98
CA TYR A 41 -3.25 -10.90 -5.59
C TYR A 41 -4.11 -9.63 -5.47
N GLY A 42 -4.44 -9.01 -6.58
CA GLY A 42 -5.25 -7.79 -6.62
C GLY A 42 -6.75 -8.07 -6.74
N ASP A 43 -7.48 -6.97 -6.69
CA ASP A 43 -8.93 -6.94 -6.84
C ASP A 43 -9.35 -6.21 -8.12
N ALA A 44 -10.64 -6.22 -8.43
CA ALA A 44 -11.19 -5.44 -9.52
C ALA A 44 -10.88 -3.93 -9.35
N ARG A 45 -10.69 -3.23 -10.47
CA ARG A 45 -10.40 -1.78 -10.45
C ARG A 45 -11.44 -0.99 -9.65
N THR A 46 -12.71 -1.41 -9.73
CA THR A 46 -13.81 -0.78 -8.98
C THR A 46 -13.69 -0.97 -7.47
N ASP A 47 -13.19 -2.12 -7.01
CA ASP A 47 -12.99 -2.37 -5.58
C ASP A 47 -11.78 -1.62 -5.04
N ILE A 48 -10.72 -1.50 -5.82
CA ILE A 48 -9.58 -0.62 -5.50
C ILE A 48 -10.06 0.84 -5.37
N GLN A 49 -10.94 1.30 -6.25
CA GLN A 49 -11.52 2.64 -6.16
C GLN A 49 -12.35 2.84 -4.89
N LYS A 50 -13.16 1.86 -4.49
CA LYS A 50 -13.91 1.90 -3.22
C LYS A 50 -12.96 2.02 -2.02
N CYS A 51 -11.84 1.31 -2.03
CA CYS A 51 -10.83 1.40 -1.00
C CYS A 51 -10.19 2.80 -0.94
N LEU A 52 -9.89 3.38 -2.10
CA LEU A 52 -9.43 4.78 -2.21
C LEU A 52 -10.45 5.77 -1.69
N ASP A 53 -11.72 5.63 -2.07
CA ASP A 53 -12.81 6.48 -1.59
C ASP A 53 -12.94 6.44 -0.08
N TYR A 54 -12.76 5.27 0.51
CA TYR A 54 -12.71 5.10 1.96
C TYR A 54 -11.53 5.88 2.57
N ALA A 55 -10.32 5.70 2.05
CA ALA A 55 -9.13 6.38 2.55
C ALA A 55 -9.23 7.90 2.42
N LEU A 56 -9.96 8.40 1.43
CA LEU A 56 -10.19 9.83 1.18
C LEU A 56 -11.40 10.40 1.95
N TYR A 57 -11.89 9.69 2.96
CA TYR A 57 -13.00 10.11 3.84
C TYR A 57 -14.34 10.32 3.12
N ARG A 58 -14.54 9.76 1.94
CA ARG A 58 -15.80 9.90 1.20
C ARG A 58 -16.93 9.13 1.88
N ASP A 59 -18.15 9.63 1.73
CA ASP A 59 -19.38 9.02 2.26
C ASP A 59 -19.32 8.72 3.76
N GLY A 60 -18.69 9.61 4.54
CA GLY A 60 -18.62 9.50 6.00
C GLY A 60 -17.72 8.36 6.50
N LYS A 61 -16.80 7.86 5.67
CA LYS A 61 -15.85 6.84 6.06
C LYS A 61 -14.79 7.35 7.01
N SER A 62 -14.15 6.42 7.75
CA SER A 62 -13.13 6.78 8.77
C SER A 62 -11.82 7.27 8.16
N GLY A 63 -11.66 7.15 6.86
CA GLY A 63 -10.48 7.62 6.16
C GLY A 63 -9.28 6.70 6.25
N GLY A 64 -8.14 7.24 5.90
CA GLY A 64 -6.89 6.50 5.92
C GLY A 64 -5.72 7.36 5.46
N ILE A 65 -4.67 6.71 5.03
CA ILE A 65 -3.50 7.36 4.41
C ILE A 65 -3.12 6.66 3.11
N LEU A 66 -2.54 7.44 2.22
CA LEU A 66 -1.97 6.94 0.96
C LEU A 66 -0.47 7.18 0.98
N LEU A 67 0.29 6.20 0.51
CA LEU A 67 1.72 6.34 0.30
C LEU A 67 2.03 6.09 -1.16
N THR A 68 2.93 6.88 -1.72
CA THR A 68 3.41 6.70 -3.10
C THR A 68 4.93 6.71 -3.16
N ALA A 69 5.46 6.00 -4.12
CA ALA A 69 6.85 6.06 -4.54
C ALA A 69 6.89 6.37 -6.03
N LYS A 70 7.67 7.38 -6.42
CA LYS A 70 7.85 7.80 -7.82
C LYS A 70 9.31 7.86 -8.19
N ASP A 71 9.62 7.38 -9.38
CA ASP A 71 10.86 7.66 -10.10
C ASP A 71 10.53 8.74 -11.12
N GLU A 72 10.96 9.99 -10.85
CA GLU A 72 10.47 11.18 -11.54
C GLU A 72 8.92 11.23 -11.51
N GLU A 73 8.27 11.21 -12.67
CA GLU A 73 6.80 11.21 -12.78
C GLU A 73 6.18 9.80 -12.78
N LYS A 74 7.01 8.76 -12.86
CA LYS A 74 6.54 7.37 -12.93
C LYS A 74 6.21 6.82 -11.56
N MET A 75 4.97 6.37 -11.37
CA MET A 75 4.58 5.63 -10.17
C MET A 75 5.28 4.27 -10.14
N VAL A 76 6.03 4.01 -9.06
CA VAL A 76 6.76 2.76 -8.87
C VAL A 76 6.39 2.03 -7.58
N GLY A 77 5.55 2.63 -6.76
CA GLY A 77 5.00 2.01 -5.57
C GLY A 77 3.80 2.77 -5.05
N ALA A 78 2.87 2.06 -4.43
CA ALA A 78 1.70 2.65 -3.79
C ALA A 78 1.20 1.78 -2.64
N VAL A 79 0.62 2.44 -1.63
CA VAL A 79 -0.01 1.80 -0.47
C VAL A 79 -1.32 2.52 -0.16
N ILE A 80 -2.34 1.74 0.17
CA ILE A 80 -3.58 2.25 0.78
C ILE A 80 -3.74 1.64 2.15
N ILE A 81 -3.85 2.49 3.17
CA ILE A 81 -4.18 2.11 4.54
C ILE A 81 -5.52 2.74 4.89
N ASN A 82 -6.45 1.93 5.38
CA ASN A 82 -7.73 2.39 5.88
C ASN A 82 -7.76 2.35 7.40
N PHE A 83 -8.29 3.40 8.03
CA PHE A 83 -8.56 3.43 9.46
C PHE A 83 -9.85 2.68 9.74
N THR A 84 -9.82 1.78 10.71
CA THR A 84 -11.00 0.96 11.02
C THR A 84 -12.07 1.70 11.80
N GLY A 85 -11.68 2.77 12.51
CA GLY A 85 -12.55 3.44 13.47
C GLY A 85 -12.73 2.66 14.77
N MET A 86 -12.04 1.55 14.92
CA MET A 86 -12.08 0.67 16.10
C MET A 86 -10.75 0.73 16.85
N LYS A 87 -10.74 0.33 18.10
CA LYS A 87 -9.55 0.39 18.94
C LYS A 87 -9.54 -0.74 19.96
N GLY A 88 -8.38 -1.39 20.11
CA GLY A 88 -8.11 -2.40 21.11
C GLY A 88 -8.52 -3.81 20.70
N TYR A 89 -9.78 -4.04 20.35
CA TYR A 89 -10.33 -5.37 19.97
C TYR A 89 -10.17 -5.68 18.47
N ILE A 90 -10.04 -4.67 17.66
CA ILE A 90 -9.68 -4.75 16.23
C ILE A 90 -8.53 -3.78 16.01
N PRO A 91 -7.54 -4.11 15.19
CA PRO A 91 -6.48 -3.16 14.84
C PRO A 91 -7.03 -1.84 14.32
N GLU A 92 -6.41 -0.76 14.71
CA GLU A 92 -6.81 0.59 14.33
C GLU A 92 -6.67 0.85 12.84
N ASN A 93 -5.77 0.10 12.19
CA ASN A 93 -5.44 0.27 10.79
C ASN A 93 -5.49 -1.05 10.04
N ILE A 94 -5.92 -1.00 8.77
CA ILE A 94 -5.75 -2.10 7.83
C ILE A 94 -4.94 -1.59 6.64
N LEU A 95 -3.79 -2.21 6.40
CA LEU A 95 -3.06 -2.04 5.15
C LEU A 95 -3.75 -2.92 4.11
N VAL A 96 -4.51 -2.28 3.21
CA VAL A 96 -5.35 -3.00 2.25
C VAL A 96 -4.55 -3.40 1.02
N TYR A 97 -3.82 -2.44 0.44
CA TYR A 97 -3.02 -2.68 -0.76
C TYR A 97 -1.63 -2.11 -0.60
N ILE A 98 -0.65 -2.87 -1.06
CA ILE A 98 0.73 -2.45 -1.28
C ILE A 98 1.26 -3.12 -2.54
N ALA A 99 1.85 -2.35 -3.42
CA ALA A 99 2.53 -2.89 -4.60
C ALA A 99 3.78 -2.07 -4.93
N ALA A 100 4.78 -2.75 -5.48
CA ALA A 100 5.93 -2.15 -6.14
C ALA A 100 5.93 -2.55 -7.62
N HIS A 101 6.36 -1.64 -8.47
CA HIS A 101 6.49 -1.90 -9.90
C HIS A 101 7.45 -3.07 -10.13
N GLN A 102 7.05 -4.02 -10.98
CA GLN A 102 7.82 -5.25 -11.20
C GLN A 102 9.28 -5.01 -11.63
N ASP A 103 9.54 -3.97 -12.43
CA ASP A 103 10.89 -3.63 -12.89
C ASP A 103 11.75 -2.97 -11.80
N TYR A 104 11.13 -2.60 -10.67
CA TYR A 104 11.78 -1.98 -9.51
C TYR A 104 11.83 -2.91 -8.29
N ARG A 105 11.40 -4.16 -8.42
CA ARG A 105 11.48 -5.14 -7.34
C ARG A 105 12.93 -5.44 -6.97
N GLY A 106 13.18 -5.76 -5.69
CA GLY A 106 14.51 -5.98 -5.18
C GLY A 106 15.32 -4.70 -4.91
N LYS A 107 14.72 -3.52 -5.06
CA LYS A 107 15.36 -2.21 -4.83
C LYS A 107 14.94 -1.55 -3.51
N GLY A 108 14.23 -2.27 -2.65
CA GLY A 108 13.83 -1.80 -1.33
C GLY A 108 12.61 -0.89 -1.29
N ILE A 109 11.86 -0.73 -2.38
CA ILE A 109 10.67 0.14 -2.43
C ILE A 109 9.58 -0.38 -1.48
N GLY A 110 9.27 -1.66 -1.53
CA GLY A 110 8.27 -2.27 -0.65
C GLY A 110 8.63 -2.13 0.82
N LYS A 111 9.89 -2.37 1.17
CA LYS A 111 10.40 -2.19 2.53
C LYS A 111 10.26 -0.75 2.99
N LYS A 112 10.65 0.22 2.17
CA LYS A 112 10.55 1.65 2.51
C LYS A 112 9.10 2.09 2.69
N LEU A 113 8.21 1.64 1.82
CA LEU A 113 6.77 1.91 1.95
C LEU A 113 6.19 1.32 3.24
N MET A 114 6.59 0.10 3.62
CA MET A 114 6.19 -0.51 4.88
C MET A 114 6.71 0.27 6.09
N GLU A 115 7.98 0.67 6.08
CA GLU A 115 8.55 1.52 7.14
C GLU A 115 7.74 2.81 7.30
N MET A 116 7.42 3.48 6.18
CA MET A 116 6.60 4.70 6.20
C MET A 116 5.18 4.43 6.71
N ALA A 117 4.59 3.29 6.37
CA ALA A 117 3.27 2.89 6.88
C ALA A 117 3.28 2.77 8.40
N LEU A 118 4.30 2.12 8.96
CA LEU A 118 4.46 1.98 10.42
C LEU A 118 4.72 3.33 11.11
N GLU A 119 5.53 4.18 10.51
CA GLU A 119 5.90 5.49 11.06
C GLU A 119 4.73 6.50 11.02
N ASN A 120 3.83 6.36 10.07
CA ASN A 120 2.77 7.34 9.80
C ASN A 120 1.37 6.93 10.30
N THR A 121 1.25 5.80 10.95
CA THR A 121 0.02 5.32 11.58
C THR A 121 0.18 5.21 13.08
N GLU A 122 -0.93 5.39 13.80
CA GLU A 122 -1.00 5.13 15.24
C GLU A 122 -1.75 3.82 15.50
N GLY A 123 -1.33 3.09 16.53
CA GLY A 123 -1.94 1.81 16.89
C GLY A 123 -1.47 0.64 16.04
N ASN A 124 -2.22 -0.42 16.08
CA ASN A 124 -1.89 -1.67 15.42
C ASN A 124 -2.31 -1.67 13.95
N ILE A 125 -1.57 -2.43 13.14
CA ILE A 125 -1.86 -2.61 11.72
C ILE A 125 -2.11 -4.09 11.46
N ALA A 126 -3.21 -4.42 10.81
CA ALA A 126 -3.46 -5.73 10.23
C ALA A 126 -3.34 -5.66 8.70
N LEU A 127 -3.04 -6.78 8.09
CA LEU A 127 -3.10 -6.98 6.65
C LEU A 127 -3.54 -8.40 6.33
N HIS A 128 -4.11 -8.59 5.14
CA HIS A 128 -4.36 -9.92 4.58
C HIS A 128 -3.28 -10.23 3.54
N VAL A 129 -2.78 -11.46 3.59
CA VAL A 129 -1.80 -11.95 2.62
C VAL A 129 -2.10 -13.42 2.31
N GLU A 130 -2.14 -13.77 1.03
CA GLU A 130 -2.29 -15.16 0.64
C GLU A 130 -1.01 -15.94 0.99
N PRO A 131 -1.15 -17.23 1.40
CA PRO A 131 -0.01 -18.02 1.89
C PRO A 131 1.15 -18.16 0.89
N ASP A 132 0.86 -18.14 -0.41
CA ASP A 132 1.83 -18.28 -1.50
C ASP A 132 2.36 -16.92 -2.02
N ASN A 133 1.85 -15.80 -1.48
CA ASN A 133 2.32 -14.48 -1.86
C ASN A 133 3.74 -14.24 -1.33
N PRO A 134 4.74 -13.99 -2.20
CA PRO A 134 6.12 -13.76 -1.76
C PRO A 134 6.29 -12.52 -0.86
N ALA A 135 5.36 -11.56 -0.89
CA ALA A 135 5.36 -10.40 -0.01
C ALA A 135 5.23 -10.77 1.48
N LYS A 136 4.71 -11.95 1.80
CA LYS A 136 4.63 -12.46 3.18
C LYS A 136 5.98 -12.42 3.89
N LYS A 137 7.07 -12.74 3.18
CA LYS A 137 8.43 -12.70 3.74
C LYS A 137 8.85 -11.30 4.18
N LEU A 138 8.47 -10.27 3.42
CA LEU A 138 8.71 -8.88 3.80
C LEU A 138 7.94 -8.52 5.06
N TYR A 139 6.67 -8.90 5.15
CA TYR A 139 5.85 -8.62 6.33
C TYR A 139 6.41 -9.29 7.59
N GLU A 140 6.82 -10.54 7.49
CA GLU A 140 7.47 -11.25 8.61
C GLU A 140 8.76 -10.57 9.06
N LYS A 141 9.60 -10.12 8.12
CA LYS A 141 10.83 -9.35 8.43
C LYS A 141 10.55 -8.02 9.11
N MET A 142 9.40 -7.40 8.81
CA MET A 142 8.95 -6.17 9.44
C MET A 142 8.31 -6.38 10.82
N GLY A 143 8.16 -7.62 11.25
CA GLY A 143 7.60 -7.98 12.56
C GLY A 143 6.13 -8.36 12.55
N PHE A 144 5.50 -8.51 11.38
CA PHE A 144 4.14 -9.03 11.30
C PHE A 144 4.12 -10.52 11.63
N THR A 145 3.09 -10.93 12.36
CA THR A 145 2.87 -12.32 12.75
C THR A 145 1.48 -12.79 12.29
N ASN A 146 1.36 -14.07 11.97
CA ASN A 146 0.08 -14.66 11.64
C ASN A 146 -0.68 -15.05 12.92
N LYS A 147 -1.44 -14.10 13.47
CA LYS A 147 -2.18 -14.30 14.71
C LYS A 147 -3.48 -15.07 14.49
N TYR A 148 -4.16 -14.84 13.35
CA TYR A 148 -5.46 -15.44 13.02
C TYR A 148 -5.46 -16.01 11.62
N LEU A 149 -6.29 -17.03 11.39
CA LEU A 149 -6.66 -17.46 10.05
C LEU A 149 -7.85 -16.63 9.58
N GLU A 150 -7.79 -16.14 8.35
CA GLU A 150 -8.94 -15.51 7.71
C GLU A 150 -9.89 -16.60 7.20
N MET A 151 -11.14 -16.55 7.61
CA MET A 151 -12.19 -17.44 7.11
C MET A 151 -13.28 -16.58 6.49
N ARG A 152 -13.74 -16.98 5.30
CA ARG A 152 -14.69 -16.20 4.53
C ARG A 152 -15.87 -17.04 4.07
N TRP A 153 -17.06 -16.51 4.28
CA TRP A 153 -18.27 -17.07 3.72
C TRP A 153 -18.79 -16.16 2.61
N ASN A 154 -18.92 -16.72 1.40
CA ASN A 154 -19.34 -15.96 0.22
C ASN A 154 -20.80 -16.29 -0.10
N ARG A 155 -21.55 -15.31 -0.58
CA ARG A 155 -22.92 -15.47 -1.08
C ARG A 155 -22.94 -15.79 -2.57
#